data_8f8a28a728e98f96fa07c1434165acdb
#
_entry.id   8f8a28a728e98f96fa07c1434165acdb
#
_cell.length_a   1.000
_cell.length_b   1.000
_cell.length_c   1.000
_cell.angle_alpha   90.00
_cell.angle_beta   90.00
_cell.angle_gamma   90.00
#
_symmetry.space_group_name_H-M   'P 1'
#
loop_
_entity.id
_entity.type
_entity.pdbx_description
1 polymer ?
#
loop_
_entity_poly.entity_id
_entity_poly.type
_entity_poly.pdbx_seq_one_letter_code
_entity_poly.pdbx_strand_id
1 'polypeptide(L)'
;MSRLLFHLIMAMALFAGCSSGAPEVPLGPDGKPDQELTVGRDVWSQRCVSCHGKDGGGNSGPKLGGGKVVEVFPDPADERQLIADGKGSMPAFSGELSESELKAVVRYTREVLS
;
A
#
# COMPACT_ATOMS: atom_id res chain seq x y z
N MET A 1 -38.64 18.03 -43.24
CA MET A 1 -37.36 18.77 -43.37
C MET A 1 -37.08 19.41 -42.06
N SER A 2 -36.00 19.19 -41.54
CA SER A 2 -35.33 19.92 -40.48
C SER A 2 -34.86 19.00 -39.38
N ARG A 3 -33.66 18.58 -39.47
CA ARG A 3 -32.53 19.07 -38.66
C ARG A 3 -32.82 19.08 -37.16
N LEU A 4 -32.92 17.89 -36.60
CA LEU A 4 -32.59 17.64 -35.21
C LEU A 4 -31.57 16.54 -35.14
N LEU A 5 -30.47 16.86 -35.73
CA LEU A 5 -29.25 16.13 -35.60
C LEU A 5 -28.41 16.78 -34.48
N PHE A 6 -27.99 15.91 -33.61
CA PHE A 6 -26.76 16.04 -32.85
C PHE A 6 -26.73 17.02 -31.70
N HIS A 7 -26.80 16.47 -30.52
CA HIS A 7 -25.65 16.62 -29.62
C HIS A 7 -25.75 15.55 -28.55
N LEU A 8 -25.50 14.30 -28.96
CA LEU A 8 -25.11 13.28 -28.01
C LEU A 8 -23.64 13.50 -27.69
N ILE A 9 -23.37 14.50 -26.87
CA ILE A 9 -22.07 14.67 -26.23
C ILE A 9 -22.02 13.63 -25.13
N MET A 10 -21.37 12.53 -25.47
CA MET A 10 -20.96 11.50 -24.57
C MET A 10 -19.97 12.10 -23.55
N ALA A 11 -20.51 12.50 -22.42
CA ALA A 11 -19.70 12.90 -21.26
C ALA A 11 -18.99 11.65 -20.74
N MET A 12 -17.79 11.45 -21.24
CA MET A 12 -16.87 10.46 -20.71
C MET A 12 -16.38 10.98 -19.37
N ALA A 13 -17.09 10.59 -18.31
CA ALA A 13 -16.69 10.86 -16.95
C ALA A 13 -15.36 10.13 -16.72
N LEU A 14 -14.26 10.87 -16.78
CA LEU A 14 -12.96 10.43 -16.29
C LEU A 14 -13.11 10.27 -14.78
N PHE A 15 -13.35 9.07 -14.33
CA PHE A 15 -13.11 8.71 -12.94
C PHE A 15 -11.60 8.80 -12.69
N ALA A 16 -11.15 9.97 -12.30
CA ALA A 16 -9.84 10.11 -11.67
C ALA A 16 -9.95 9.38 -10.33
N GLY A 17 -9.61 8.09 -10.32
CA GLY A 17 -9.48 7.34 -9.09
C GLY A 17 -8.46 8.05 -8.22
N CYS A 18 -8.82 8.39 -6.98
CA CYS A 18 -7.87 8.87 -5.98
C CYS A 18 -6.90 7.73 -5.68
N SER A 19 -5.79 7.66 -6.43
CA SER A 19 -4.68 6.79 -6.07
C SER A 19 -4.10 7.31 -4.75
N SER A 20 -3.96 6.46 -3.75
CA SER A 20 -3.29 6.78 -2.49
C SER A 20 -1.81 7.14 -2.69
N GLY A 21 -1.28 6.94 -3.89
CA GLY A 21 0.12 7.12 -4.24
C GLY A 21 1.03 5.99 -3.78
N ALA A 22 0.53 5.02 -3.03
CA ALA A 22 1.24 3.80 -2.70
C ALA A 22 1.37 2.91 -3.94
N PRO A 23 2.51 2.22 -4.16
CA PRO A 23 2.71 1.33 -5.29
C PRO A 23 1.60 0.29 -5.44
N GLU A 24 1.17 0.09 -6.68
CA GLU A 24 0.12 -0.89 -6.99
C GLU A 24 0.64 -2.32 -6.79
N VAL A 25 -0.27 -3.20 -6.36
CA VAL A 25 0.02 -4.65 -6.28
C VAL A 25 0.10 -5.20 -7.71
N PRO A 26 1.21 -5.87 -8.08
CA PRO A 26 1.32 -6.49 -9.39
C PRO A 26 0.23 -7.53 -9.65
N LEU A 27 -0.18 -7.64 -10.91
CA LEU A 27 -1.12 -8.67 -11.30
C LEU A 27 -0.43 -10.03 -11.37
N GLY A 28 -1.08 -11.04 -10.80
CA GLY A 28 -0.66 -12.43 -10.92
C GLY A 28 -0.95 -13.04 -12.30
N PRO A 29 -0.60 -14.32 -12.50
CA PRO A 29 -0.81 -15.04 -13.76
C PRO A 29 -2.28 -15.13 -14.20
N ASP A 30 -3.22 -15.01 -13.26
CA ASP A 30 -4.67 -14.98 -13.49
C ASP A 30 -5.20 -13.60 -13.86
N GLY A 31 -4.33 -12.59 -13.99
CA GLY A 31 -4.67 -11.20 -14.28
C GLY A 31 -5.28 -10.45 -13.09
N LYS A 32 -5.18 -10.99 -11.87
CA LYS A 32 -5.71 -10.37 -10.65
C LYS A 32 -4.58 -10.08 -9.65
N PRO A 33 -4.72 -9.03 -8.83
CA PRO A 33 -3.77 -8.79 -7.76
C PRO A 33 -3.92 -9.84 -6.65
N ASP A 34 -2.82 -10.15 -5.97
CA ASP A 34 -2.84 -10.97 -4.76
C ASP A 34 -3.69 -10.27 -3.69
N GLN A 35 -4.67 -11.00 -3.15
CA GLN A 35 -5.64 -10.46 -2.18
C GLN A 35 -4.98 -10.00 -0.88
N GLU A 36 -4.01 -10.77 -0.37
CA GLU A 36 -3.30 -10.41 0.86
C GLU A 36 -2.41 -9.19 0.65
N LEU A 37 -1.73 -9.09 -0.49
CA LEU A 37 -0.95 -7.89 -0.84
C LEU A 37 -1.86 -6.65 -1.01
N THR A 38 -3.07 -6.83 -1.51
CA THR A 38 -4.06 -5.74 -1.60
C THR A 38 -4.44 -5.23 -0.21
N VAL A 39 -4.71 -6.12 0.74
CA VAL A 39 -4.93 -5.75 2.14
C VAL A 39 -3.70 -5.05 2.71
N GLY A 40 -2.51 -5.55 2.44
CA GLY A 40 -1.25 -4.95 2.88
C GLY A 40 -1.06 -3.52 2.34
N ARG A 41 -1.41 -3.29 1.08
CA ARG A 41 -1.40 -1.95 0.46
C ARG A 41 -2.39 -1.00 1.14
N ASP A 42 -3.57 -1.48 1.49
CA ASP A 42 -4.57 -0.67 2.18
C ASP A 42 -4.10 -0.27 3.59
N VAL A 43 -3.55 -1.20 4.35
CA VAL A 43 -2.93 -0.92 5.65
C VAL A 43 -1.79 0.08 5.51
N TRP A 44 -0.89 -0.14 4.56
CA TRP A 44 0.23 0.76 4.26
C TRP A 44 -0.26 2.18 3.99
N SER A 45 -1.22 2.33 3.10
CA SER A 45 -1.77 3.62 2.68
C SER A 45 -2.43 4.39 3.83
N GLN A 46 -3.05 3.68 4.78
CA GLN A 46 -3.78 4.29 5.89
C GLN A 46 -2.91 4.57 7.11
N ARG A 47 -1.88 3.76 7.37
CA ARG A 47 -1.16 3.74 8.64
C ARG A 47 0.32 4.07 8.55
N CYS A 48 0.96 3.90 7.40
CA CYS A 48 2.41 3.92 7.29
C CYS A 48 2.96 5.09 6.45
N VAL A 49 2.23 5.49 5.44
CA VAL A 49 2.65 6.49 4.43
C VAL A 49 3.06 7.83 5.05
N SER A 50 2.34 8.31 6.06
CA SER A 50 2.60 9.62 6.67
C SER A 50 4.01 9.75 7.25
N CYS A 51 4.59 8.65 7.73
CA CYS A 51 5.94 8.64 8.30
C CYS A 51 6.98 8.04 7.35
N HIS A 52 6.63 7.03 6.57
CA HIS A 52 7.58 6.30 5.74
C HIS A 52 7.60 6.71 4.26
N GLY A 53 6.71 7.62 3.85
CA GLY A 53 6.53 8.00 2.45
C GLY A 53 5.66 7.00 1.68
N LYS A 54 5.00 7.45 0.62
CA LYS A 54 4.04 6.64 -0.14
C LYS A 54 4.65 5.38 -0.78
N ASP A 55 5.90 5.47 -1.21
CA ASP A 55 6.69 4.39 -1.81
C ASP A 55 7.69 3.75 -0.84
N GLY A 56 7.64 4.11 0.44
CA GLY A 56 8.60 3.65 1.44
C GLY A 56 9.96 4.35 1.35
N GLY A 57 10.04 5.50 0.67
CA GLY A 57 11.28 6.26 0.50
C GLY A 57 11.79 6.94 1.77
N GLY A 58 10.97 7.01 2.81
CA GLY A 58 11.28 7.66 4.08
C GLY A 58 10.76 9.10 4.15
N ASN A 59 10.51 9.55 5.37
CA ASN A 59 10.16 10.92 5.73
C ASN A 59 10.56 11.12 7.20
N SER A 60 9.63 11.32 8.13
CA SER A 60 9.93 11.29 9.58
C SER A 60 10.30 9.88 10.07
N GLY A 61 9.82 8.84 9.42
CA GLY A 61 10.26 7.45 9.60
C GLY A 61 11.35 7.07 8.58
N PRO A 62 12.11 5.99 8.84
CA PRO A 62 13.19 5.56 7.96
C PRO A 62 12.69 5.03 6.62
N LYS A 63 13.61 4.98 5.63
CA LYS A 63 13.37 4.34 4.35
C LYS A 63 13.17 2.82 4.53
N LEU A 64 12.15 2.30 3.88
CA LEU A 64 11.82 0.86 3.86
C LEU A 64 11.90 0.26 2.45
N GLY A 65 11.68 1.06 1.42
CA GLY A 65 11.73 0.62 0.03
C GLY A 65 13.12 0.32 -0.50
N GLY A 66 13.20 -0.21 -1.72
CA GLY A 66 14.47 -0.55 -2.38
C GLY A 66 15.22 -1.68 -1.68
N GLY A 67 14.51 -2.67 -1.14
CA GLY A 67 15.09 -3.81 -0.42
C GLY A 67 15.55 -3.51 1.01
N LYS A 68 15.41 -2.27 1.49
CA LYS A 68 15.93 -1.85 2.79
C LYS A 68 15.29 -2.60 3.95
N VAL A 69 14.00 -2.86 3.88
CA VAL A 69 13.30 -3.61 4.94
C VAL A 69 13.81 -5.05 5.04
N VAL A 70 14.10 -5.69 3.92
CA VAL A 70 14.64 -7.06 3.89
C VAL A 70 16.07 -7.10 4.41
N GLU A 71 16.86 -6.06 4.13
CA GLU A 71 18.22 -5.92 4.65
C GLU A 71 18.23 -5.79 6.18
N VAL A 72 17.36 -4.96 6.74
CA VAL A 72 17.29 -4.70 8.19
C VAL A 72 16.62 -5.83 8.94
N PHE A 73 15.59 -6.42 8.35
CA PHE A 73 14.82 -7.53 8.92
C PHE A 73 14.86 -8.75 7.96
N PRO A 74 15.91 -9.55 7.98
CA PRO A 74 15.96 -10.76 7.16
C PRO A 74 14.79 -11.72 7.46
N ASP A 75 14.43 -11.87 8.73
CA ASP A 75 13.25 -12.61 9.14
C ASP A 75 11.99 -11.71 9.14
N PRO A 76 10.94 -12.04 8.38
CA PRO A 76 9.70 -11.27 8.39
C PRO A 76 8.99 -11.25 9.76
N ALA A 77 9.25 -12.22 10.63
CA ALA A 77 8.71 -12.24 11.97
C ALA A 77 9.23 -11.09 12.83
N ASP A 78 10.49 -10.70 12.65
CA ASP A 78 11.09 -9.58 13.37
C ASP A 78 10.49 -8.24 12.93
N GLU A 79 10.27 -8.07 11.63
CA GLU A 79 9.55 -6.91 11.10
C GLU A 79 8.13 -6.83 11.65
N ARG A 80 7.40 -7.95 11.61
CA ARG A 80 6.05 -8.04 12.19
C ARG A 80 6.03 -7.65 13.66
N GLN A 81 6.99 -8.16 14.44
CA GLN A 81 7.08 -7.87 15.87
C GLN A 81 7.33 -6.38 16.12
N LEU A 82 8.22 -5.76 15.34
CA LEU A 82 8.46 -4.31 15.44
C LEU A 82 7.18 -3.51 15.15
N ILE A 83 6.44 -3.86 14.13
CA ILE A 83 5.18 -3.17 13.78
C ILE A 83 4.15 -3.36 14.91
N ALA A 84 4.03 -4.55 15.45
CA ALA A 84 3.10 -4.85 16.53
C ALA A 84 3.41 -4.07 17.81
N ASP A 85 4.69 -3.99 18.18
CA ASP A 85 5.13 -3.39 19.45
C ASP A 85 5.44 -1.90 19.35
N GLY A 86 5.77 -1.40 18.15
CA GLY A 86 6.28 -0.06 17.95
C GLY A 86 7.72 0.11 18.43
N LYS A 87 8.31 1.27 18.11
CA LYS A 87 9.64 1.66 18.56
C LYS A 87 9.83 3.17 18.48
N GLY A 88 10.23 3.78 19.58
CA GLY A 88 10.42 5.24 19.63
C GLY A 88 9.13 5.98 19.29
N SER A 89 9.15 6.85 18.27
CA SER A 89 7.97 7.57 17.80
C SER A 89 7.03 6.74 16.92
N MET A 90 7.46 5.55 16.49
CA MET A 90 6.60 4.63 15.77
C MET A 90 5.61 3.98 16.74
N PRO A 91 4.28 4.15 16.57
CA PRO A 91 3.30 3.57 17.49
C PRO A 91 3.24 2.06 17.38
N ALA A 92 2.73 1.41 18.43
CA ALA A 92 2.40 0.00 18.44
C ALA A 92 1.08 -0.23 17.70
N PHE A 93 1.05 -1.21 16.79
CA PHE A 93 -0.14 -1.52 15.99
C PHE A 93 -0.89 -2.78 16.41
N SER A 94 -0.41 -3.50 17.43
CA SER A 94 -1.06 -4.74 17.91
C SER A 94 -2.51 -4.55 18.38
N GLY A 95 -2.87 -3.35 18.82
CA GLY A 95 -4.24 -3.01 19.22
C GLY A 95 -5.11 -2.47 18.10
N GLU A 96 -4.54 -2.16 16.94
CA GLU A 96 -5.23 -1.52 15.81
C GLU A 96 -5.32 -2.42 14.57
N LEU A 97 -4.35 -3.31 14.38
CA LEU A 97 -4.28 -4.24 13.26
C LEU A 97 -4.50 -5.67 13.74
N SER A 98 -5.29 -6.44 12.99
CA SER A 98 -5.40 -7.88 13.18
C SER A 98 -4.10 -8.60 12.78
N GLU A 99 -3.95 -9.86 13.19
CA GLU A 99 -2.81 -10.69 12.77
C GLU A 99 -2.72 -10.85 11.25
N SER A 100 -3.86 -10.95 10.57
CA SER A 100 -3.90 -11.02 9.11
C SER A 100 -3.47 -9.70 8.45
N GLU A 101 -3.83 -8.57 9.01
CA GLU A 101 -3.41 -7.25 8.53
C GLU A 101 -1.93 -7.00 8.78
N LEU A 102 -1.40 -7.40 9.94
CA LEU A 102 0.03 -7.36 10.24
C LEU A 102 0.83 -8.19 9.24
N LYS A 103 0.40 -9.42 8.99
CA LYS A 103 1.01 -10.29 7.99
C LYS A 103 0.95 -9.69 6.59
N ALA A 104 -0.19 -9.14 6.22
CA ALA A 104 -0.41 -8.55 4.90
C ALA A 104 0.51 -7.34 4.65
N VAL A 105 0.65 -6.43 5.62
CA VAL A 105 1.51 -5.25 5.45
C VAL A 105 3.00 -5.63 5.44
N VAL A 106 3.41 -6.64 6.20
CA VAL A 106 4.78 -7.19 6.12
C VAL A 106 5.06 -7.74 4.72
N ARG A 107 4.15 -8.50 4.14
CA ARG A 107 4.29 -8.95 2.76
C ARG A 107 4.39 -7.78 1.79
N TYR A 108 3.54 -6.79 1.93
CA TYR A 108 3.52 -5.63 1.05
C TYR A 108 4.84 -4.85 1.07
N THR A 109 5.38 -4.56 2.25
CA THR A 109 6.66 -3.86 2.38
C THR A 109 7.82 -4.63 1.75
N ARG A 110 7.80 -5.94 1.84
CA ARG A 110 8.87 -6.83 1.35
C ARG A 110 8.76 -7.19 -0.11
N GLU A 111 7.55 -7.31 -0.64
CA GLU A 111 7.30 -7.82 -1.99
C GLU A 111 6.98 -6.72 -3.00
N VAL A 112 6.43 -5.59 -2.55
CA VAL A 112 5.97 -4.51 -3.43
C VAL A 112 6.83 -3.25 -3.31
N LEU A 113 7.27 -2.88 -2.11
CA LEU A 113 8.13 -1.71 -1.91
C LEU A 113 9.62 -1.99 -2.14
N SER A 114 10.03 -3.25 -2.28
CA SER A 114 11.42 -3.68 -2.49
C SER A 114 11.88 -3.52 -3.93
#